data_1e8f709fbe1e66dc0c49c5324d56c842
#
_entry.id   1e8f709fbe1e66dc0c49c5324d56c842
#
_cell.length_a   1.000
_cell.length_b   1.000
_cell.length_c   1.000
_cell.angle_alpha   90.00
_cell.angle_beta   90.00
_cell.angle_gamma   90.00
#
_symmetry.space_group_name_H-M   'P 1'
#
loop_
_entity.id
_entity.type
_entity.pdbx_description
1 polymer ?
#
loop_
_entity_poly.entity_id
_entity_poly.type
_entity_poly.pdbx_seq_one_letter_code
_entity_poly.pdbx_strand_id
1 'polypeptide(L)'
;VIAQRLVRTLCEYCRTPAPGNDGEATIYEAAGCERCGSTGYNGRTSIVEIMIIDEPLRTLILQGAESQVIEKAARAGGLQPMRQNGLDKVARGKTSIAEVMRVLGNG
;
A
#
# COMPACT_ATOMS: atom_id res chain seq x y z
N VAL A 1 -6.05 14.26 -6.98
CA VAL A 1 -4.61 13.97 -7.02
C VAL A 1 -4.40 12.49 -6.80
N ILE A 2 -3.59 11.89 -7.65
CA ILE A 2 -3.27 10.47 -7.57
C ILE A 2 -1.76 10.32 -7.49
N ALA A 3 -1.29 9.62 -6.47
CA ALA A 3 0.11 9.22 -6.35
C ALA A 3 0.17 7.69 -6.41
N GLN A 4 1.24 7.14 -6.97
CA GLN A 4 1.39 5.70 -7.05
C GLN A 4 2.86 5.29 -6.90
N ARG A 5 3.04 4.08 -6.39
CA ARG A 5 4.35 3.43 -6.30
C ARG A 5 4.21 1.99 -6.71
N LEU A 6 5.27 1.43 -7.29
CA LEU A 6 5.28 0.03 -7.69
C LEU A 6 5.79 -0.83 -6.54
N VAL A 7 5.09 -1.93 -6.30
CA VAL A 7 5.53 -2.98 -5.38
C VAL A 7 5.62 -4.29 -6.17
N ARG A 8 6.52 -5.17 -5.75
CA ARG A 8 6.64 -6.48 -6.38
C ARG A 8 5.51 -7.39 -5.89
N THR A 9 4.93 -8.16 -6.81
CA THR A 9 3.93 -9.15 -6.42
C THR A 9 4.62 -10.43 -5.97
N LEU A 10 4.01 -11.09 -4.95
CA LEU A 10 4.53 -12.35 -4.45
C LEU A 10 4.46 -13.44 -5.53
N CYS A 11 5.48 -14.27 -5.56
CA CYS A 11 5.48 -15.46 -6.42
C CYS A 11 4.40 -16.42 -5.94
N GLU A 12 3.47 -16.77 -6.82
CA GLU A 12 2.35 -17.65 -6.48
C GLU A 12 2.79 -19.06 -6.11
N TYR A 13 3.96 -19.46 -6.55
CA TYR A 13 4.44 -20.83 -6.39
C TYR A 13 5.16 -21.07 -5.07
N CYS A 14 5.73 -20.02 -4.48
CA CYS A 14 6.54 -20.20 -3.26
C CYS A 14 6.09 -19.33 -2.08
N ARG A 15 5.10 -18.46 -2.26
CA ARG A 15 4.63 -17.64 -1.14
C ARG A 15 4.13 -18.55 -0.02
N THR A 16 4.45 -18.17 1.22
CA THR A 16 4.08 -18.95 2.40
C THR A 16 3.27 -18.08 3.35
N PRO A 17 2.31 -18.69 4.09
CA PRO A 17 1.59 -17.93 5.12
C PRO A 17 2.55 -17.41 6.18
N ALA A 18 2.37 -16.15 6.57
CA ALA A 18 3.21 -15.53 7.60
C ALA A 18 2.91 -16.15 8.97
N PRO A 19 3.92 -16.28 9.85
CA PRO A 19 3.71 -16.79 11.20
C PRO A 19 2.73 -15.89 11.98
N GLY A 20 1.87 -16.51 12.81
CA GLY A 20 0.91 -15.79 13.63
C GLY A 20 -0.33 -15.33 12.88
N ASN A 21 -0.49 -15.73 11.63
CA ASN A 21 -1.64 -15.37 10.81
C ASN A 21 -2.81 -16.33 11.14
N ASP A 22 -3.70 -15.88 11.98
CA ASP A 22 -4.85 -16.66 12.44
C ASP A 22 -6.19 -15.98 12.13
N GLY A 23 -6.17 -14.92 11.31
CA GLY A 23 -7.35 -14.17 10.98
C GLY A 23 -8.09 -14.69 9.77
N GLU A 24 -9.14 -13.97 9.37
CA GLU A 24 -9.94 -14.32 8.21
C GLU A 24 -9.17 -14.15 6.89
N ALA A 25 -8.21 -13.25 6.85
CA ALA A 25 -7.37 -13.01 5.68
C ALA A 25 -5.99 -13.62 5.89
N THR A 26 -5.53 -14.40 4.92
CA THR A 26 -4.20 -14.98 4.98
C THR A 26 -3.17 -13.99 4.48
N ILE A 27 -2.19 -13.67 5.31
CA ILE A 27 -1.06 -12.83 4.95
C ILE A 27 0.08 -13.73 4.53
N TYR A 28 0.70 -13.42 3.39
CA TYR A 28 1.78 -14.22 2.83
C TYR A 28 3.10 -13.48 2.88
N GLU A 29 4.17 -14.23 2.89
CA GLU A 29 5.52 -13.67 2.80
C GLU A 29 6.31 -14.38 1.70
N ALA A 30 7.39 -13.72 1.24
CA ALA A 30 8.22 -14.24 0.18
C ALA A 30 9.11 -15.37 0.70
N ALA A 31 9.27 -16.42 -0.09
CA ALA A 31 10.16 -17.53 0.23
C ALA A 31 11.32 -17.63 -0.76
N GLY A 32 11.00 -17.78 -2.04
CA GLY A 32 12.00 -17.97 -3.09
C GLY A 32 11.91 -19.36 -3.71
N CYS A 33 11.93 -19.43 -5.02
CA CYS A 33 11.93 -20.67 -5.77
C CYS A 33 12.54 -20.44 -7.16
N GLU A 34 12.67 -21.52 -7.95
CA GLU A 34 13.25 -21.40 -9.28
C GLU A 34 12.45 -20.48 -10.20
N ARG A 35 11.12 -20.48 -10.07
CA ARG A 35 10.25 -19.71 -10.96
C ARG A 35 10.39 -18.22 -10.78
N CYS A 36 10.74 -17.75 -9.59
CA CYS A 36 10.92 -16.33 -9.30
C CYS A 36 12.40 -15.93 -9.22
N GLY A 37 13.31 -16.82 -9.57
CA GLY A 37 14.74 -16.55 -9.48
C GLY A 37 15.23 -16.44 -8.04
N SER A 38 14.61 -17.15 -7.12
CA SER A 38 14.92 -17.17 -5.69
C SER A 38 14.63 -15.85 -4.97
N THR A 39 13.87 -14.95 -5.60
CA THR A 39 13.54 -13.65 -5.00
C THR A 39 12.30 -13.71 -4.11
N GLY A 40 11.38 -14.63 -4.39
CA GLY A 40 10.08 -14.68 -3.74
C GLY A 40 9.04 -13.79 -4.40
N TYR A 41 9.40 -13.07 -5.46
CA TYR A 41 8.52 -12.14 -6.16
C TYR A 41 8.53 -12.38 -7.65
N ASN A 42 7.38 -12.18 -8.27
CA ASN A 42 7.22 -12.32 -9.71
C ASN A 42 6.18 -11.31 -10.19
N GLY A 43 6.60 -10.35 -11.01
CA GLY A 43 5.72 -9.29 -11.49
C GLY A 43 5.65 -8.13 -10.53
N ARG A 44 4.86 -7.14 -10.89
CA ARG A 44 4.71 -5.91 -10.12
C ARG A 44 3.26 -5.45 -10.16
N THR A 45 2.84 -4.76 -9.12
CA THR A 45 1.55 -4.08 -9.07
C THR A 45 1.77 -2.69 -8.47
N SER A 46 0.78 -1.83 -8.57
CA SER A 46 0.91 -0.49 -7.99
C SER A 46 0.07 -0.37 -6.73
N ILE A 47 0.57 0.44 -5.81
CA ILE A 47 -0.23 0.93 -4.68
C ILE A 47 -0.47 2.41 -4.93
N VAL A 48 -1.66 2.88 -4.60
CA VAL A 48 -2.09 4.21 -4.96
C VAL A 48 -2.61 4.97 -3.75
N GLU A 49 -2.46 6.28 -3.81
CA GLU A 49 -3.09 7.21 -2.90
C GLU A 49 -3.95 8.15 -3.72
N ILE A 50 -5.23 8.23 -3.37
CA ILE A 50 -6.17 9.06 -4.10
C ILE A 50 -6.70 10.13 -3.15
N MET A 51 -6.52 11.39 -3.51
CA MET A 51 -7.04 12.53 -2.78
C MET A 51 -8.05 13.27 -3.64
N ILE A 52 -9.29 13.34 -3.17
CA ILE A 52 -10.34 14.08 -3.84
C ILE A 52 -10.30 15.51 -3.33
N ILE A 53 -10.12 16.47 -4.26
CA ILE A 53 -10.10 17.90 -3.90
C ILE A 53 -11.51 18.42 -3.99
N ASP A 54 -12.19 18.48 -2.84
CA ASP A 54 -13.52 19.07 -2.72
C ASP A 54 -13.42 20.56 -2.34
N GLU A 55 -14.56 21.23 -2.19
CA GLU A 55 -14.58 22.66 -1.86
C GLU A 55 -13.89 22.99 -0.53
N PRO A 56 -14.16 22.28 0.58
CA PRO A 56 -13.46 22.56 1.83
C PRO A 56 -11.95 22.40 1.72
N LEU A 57 -11.49 21.36 1.01
CA LEU A 57 -10.06 21.12 0.84
C LEU A 57 -9.43 22.21 -0.04
N ARG A 58 -10.10 22.60 -1.11
CA ARG A 58 -9.62 23.67 -1.99
C ARG A 58 -9.45 24.97 -1.22
N THR A 59 -10.40 25.30 -0.38
CA THR A 59 -10.35 26.51 0.45
C THR A 59 -9.12 26.49 1.35
N LEU A 60 -8.84 25.36 2.01
CA LEU A 60 -7.67 25.24 2.87
C LEU A 60 -6.36 25.39 2.10
N ILE A 61 -6.28 24.81 0.91
CA ILE A 61 -5.09 24.92 0.07
C ILE A 61 -4.86 26.38 -0.34
N LEU A 62 -5.91 27.07 -0.76
CA LEU A 62 -5.81 28.47 -1.18
C LEU A 62 -5.45 29.42 -0.04
N GLN A 63 -5.84 29.07 1.19
CA GLN A 63 -5.51 29.87 2.37
C GLN A 63 -4.08 29.60 2.88
N GLY A 64 -3.37 28.65 2.27
CA GLY A 64 -2.03 28.31 2.71
C GLY A 64 -2.00 27.54 4.04
N ALA A 65 -3.03 26.76 4.31
CA ALA A 65 -3.09 25.97 5.55
C ALA A 65 -1.92 25.00 5.66
N GLU A 66 -1.57 24.66 6.89
CA GLU A 66 -0.48 23.72 7.14
C GLU A 66 -0.82 22.31 6.60
N SER A 67 0.24 21.57 6.25
CA SER A 67 0.08 20.24 5.67
C SER A 67 -0.78 19.32 6.52
N GLN A 68 -0.64 19.40 7.85
CA GLN A 68 -1.41 18.56 8.76
C GLN A 68 -2.90 18.86 8.71
N VAL A 69 -3.26 20.14 8.57
CA VAL A 69 -4.66 20.58 8.45
C VAL A 69 -5.25 20.08 7.13
N ILE A 70 -4.49 20.20 6.05
CA ILE A 70 -4.92 19.75 4.73
C ILE A 70 -5.10 18.22 4.73
N GLU A 71 -4.16 17.48 5.32
CA GLU A 71 -4.25 16.02 5.40
C GLU A 71 -5.48 15.58 6.18
N LYS A 72 -5.75 16.21 7.32
CA LYS A 72 -6.92 15.88 8.14
C LYS A 72 -8.21 16.12 7.38
N ALA A 73 -8.30 17.24 6.66
CA ALA A 73 -9.47 17.54 5.84
C ALA A 73 -9.62 16.57 4.68
N ALA A 74 -8.51 16.18 4.05
CA ALA A 74 -8.51 15.21 2.97
C ALA A 74 -9.01 13.85 3.44
N ARG A 75 -8.59 13.41 4.61
CA ARG A 75 -9.06 12.14 5.19
C ARG A 75 -10.55 12.17 5.49
N ALA A 76 -11.04 13.29 5.98
CA ALA A 76 -12.47 13.45 6.22
C ALA A 76 -13.27 13.42 4.91
N GLY A 77 -12.67 13.87 3.80
CA GLY A 77 -13.29 13.87 2.47
C GLY A 77 -13.12 12.59 1.68
N GLY A 78 -12.51 11.55 2.26
CA GLY A 78 -12.38 10.25 1.59
C GLY A 78 -10.99 9.93 1.06
N LEU A 79 -9.94 10.61 1.53
CA LEU A 79 -8.57 10.26 1.16
C LEU A 79 -8.30 8.81 1.53
N GLN A 80 -7.77 8.05 0.56
CA GLN A 80 -7.29 6.70 0.81
C GLN A 80 -5.76 6.73 0.83
N PRO A 81 -5.14 6.59 2.01
CA PRO A 81 -3.68 6.61 2.10
C PRO A 81 -3.05 5.45 1.33
N MET A 82 -1.89 5.70 0.74
CA MET A 82 -1.15 4.68 0.00
C MET A 82 -0.86 3.46 0.86
N ARG A 83 -0.54 3.67 2.12
CA ARG A 83 -0.31 2.60 3.08
C ARG A 83 -1.51 1.67 3.21
N GLN A 84 -2.71 2.22 3.30
CA GLN A 84 -3.94 1.43 3.39
C GLN A 84 -4.15 0.61 2.13
N ASN A 85 -3.91 1.20 0.96
CA ASN A 85 -4.01 0.49 -0.31
C ASN A 85 -3.00 -0.65 -0.38
N GLY A 86 -1.77 -0.41 0.09
CA GLY A 86 -0.74 -1.44 0.17
C GLY A 86 -1.15 -2.59 1.08
N LEU A 87 -1.70 -2.28 2.26
CA LEU A 87 -2.14 -3.30 3.20
C LEU A 87 -3.32 -4.10 2.65
N ASP A 88 -4.20 -3.49 1.87
CA ASP A 88 -5.28 -4.21 1.20
C ASP A 88 -4.71 -5.25 0.23
N LYS A 89 -3.66 -4.93 -0.50
CA LYS A 89 -3.02 -5.88 -1.40
C LYS A 89 -2.31 -7.00 -0.64
N VAL A 90 -1.73 -6.70 0.51
CA VAL A 90 -1.16 -7.72 1.40
C VAL A 90 -2.25 -8.69 1.86
N ALA A 91 -3.41 -8.17 2.27
CA ALA A 91 -4.54 -8.98 2.70
C ALA A 91 -5.07 -9.88 1.59
N ARG A 92 -4.91 -9.48 0.33
CA ARG A 92 -5.31 -10.27 -0.83
C ARG A 92 -4.24 -11.27 -1.28
N GLY A 93 -3.10 -11.30 -0.60
CA GLY A 93 -1.99 -12.20 -0.94
C GLY A 93 -1.20 -11.77 -2.17
N LYS A 94 -1.34 -10.54 -2.63
CA LYS A 94 -0.66 -10.06 -3.84
C LYS A 94 0.78 -9.61 -3.57
N THR A 95 1.04 -9.10 -2.38
CA THR A 95 2.37 -8.64 -1.98
C THR A 95 2.59 -8.93 -0.49
N SER A 96 3.77 -8.59 0.02
CA SER A 96 4.12 -8.82 1.42
C SER A 96 4.17 -7.49 2.18
N ILE A 97 4.05 -7.58 3.51
CA ILE A 97 4.23 -6.41 4.38
C ILE A 97 5.64 -5.84 4.21
N ALA A 98 6.64 -6.72 4.12
CA ALA A 98 8.03 -6.29 3.93
C ALA A 98 8.20 -5.46 2.66
N GLU A 99 7.53 -5.84 1.57
CA GLU A 99 7.63 -5.12 0.31
C GLU A 99 6.95 -3.75 0.40
N VAL A 100 5.77 -3.68 1.01
CA VAL A 100 5.07 -2.40 1.21
C VAL A 100 5.94 -1.44 2.05
N MET A 101 6.53 -1.94 3.12
CA MET A 101 7.40 -1.12 3.96
C MET A 101 8.67 -0.69 3.24
N ARG A 102 9.24 -1.54 2.40
CA ARG A 102 10.41 -1.19 1.59
C ARG A 102 10.12 -0.01 0.68
N VAL A 103 8.95 -0.01 0.05
CA VAL A 103 8.57 1.02 -0.92
C VAL A 103 8.16 2.31 -0.23
N LEU A 104 7.41 2.23 0.86
CA LEU A 104 6.92 3.41 1.58
C LEU A 104 7.92 3.95 2.60
N GLY A 105 8.95 3.17 2.92
CA GLY A 105 9.85 3.50 4.00
C GLY A 105 9.21 3.24 5.36
N ASN A 106 9.83 3.73 6.42
CA ASN A 106 9.37 3.54 7.78
C ASN A 106 8.45 4.67 8.25
N GLY A 107 7.94 5.44 7.30
CA GLY A 107 7.09 6.57 7.61
C GLY A 107 5.62 6.32 7.47
#